data_d9272a7c1fce665e4a8b2ddbd6630dbb
#
_entry.id   d9272a7c1fce665e4a8b2ddbd6630dbb
#
_cell.length_a   1.000
_cell.length_b   1.000
_cell.length_c   1.000
_cell.angle_alpha   90.00
_cell.angle_beta   90.00
_cell.angle_gamma   90.00
#
_symmetry.space_group_name_H-M   'P 1'
#
loop_
_entity.id
_entity.type
_entity.pdbx_description
1 polymer ?
#
loop_
_entity_poly.entity_id
_entity_poly.type
_entity_poly.pdbx_seq_one_letter_code
_entity_poly.pdbx_strand_id
1 'polypeptide(L)'
;MEYLGLEIGQAVFVRGAVYHYTGRVDKLEGGAVYLTEAAWVADSGRWYGAQKTGALSEVEPEVNGVWIPLAAICDWRPWTAKLPTEQK
;
A
#
# COMPACT_ATOMS: atom_id res chain seq x y z
N MET A 1 -16.24 13.82 -1.88
CA MET A 1 -14.85 13.69 -2.36
C MET A 1 -14.62 12.27 -2.81
N GLU A 2 -14.03 12.12 -3.98
CA GLU A 2 -13.70 10.80 -4.49
C GLU A 2 -12.37 10.32 -3.92
N TYR A 3 -12.28 9.03 -3.68
CA TYR A 3 -11.08 8.41 -3.10
C TYR A 3 -10.39 7.48 -4.10
N LEU A 4 -10.32 7.92 -5.38
CA LEU A 4 -9.58 7.23 -6.44
C LEU A 4 -10.04 5.79 -6.67
N GLY A 5 -11.28 5.48 -6.32
CA GLY A 5 -11.81 4.13 -6.44
C GLY A 5 -11.43 3.19 -5.31
N LEU A 6 -10.70 3.69 -4.29
CA LEU A 6 -10.35 2.88 -3.12
C LEU A 6 -11.58 2.55 -2.30
N GLU A 7 -11.63 1.36 -1.74
CA GLU A 7 -12.74 0.88 -0.92
C GLU A 7 -12.25 0.30 0.39
N ILE A 8 -13.01 0.55 1.46
CA ILE A 8 -12.71 0.01 2.80
C ILE A 8 -12.63 -1.51 2.75
N GLY A 9 -11.60 -2.08 3.37
CA GLY A 9 -11.38 -3.52 3.43
C GLY A 9 -10.50 -4.08 2.31
N GLN A 10 -10.20 -3.27 1.31
CA GLN A 10 -9.42 -3.70 0.16
C GLN A 10 -7.93 -3.72 0.48
N ALA A 11 -7.24 -4.80 0.07
CA ALA A 11 -5.79 -4.86 0.14
C ALA A 11 -5.22 -4.21 -1.12
N VAL A 12 -4.28 -3.28 -0.94
CA VAL A 12 -3.77 -2.46 -2.05
C VAL A 12 -2.26 -2.30 -2.00
N PHE A 13 -1.68 -2.02 -3.15
CA PHE A 13 -0.33 -1.50 -3.30
C PHE A 13 -0.47 -0.07 -3.82
N VAL A 14 0.03 0.89 -3.06
CA VAL A 14 -0.06 2.31 -3.40
C VAL A 14 1.31 2.84 -3.78
N ARG A 15 1.41 3.49 -4.92
CA ARG A 15 2.66 4.12 -5.35
C ARG A 15 2.54 5.64 -5.28
N GLY A 16 3.46 6.24 -4.55
CA GLY A 16 3.65 7.69 -4.54
C GLY A 16 4.89 8.05 -5.36
N ALA A 17 5.23 9.32 -5.38
CA ALA A 17 6.41 9.80 -6.10
C ALA A 17 7.71 9.26 -5.49
N VAL A 18 7.74 9.07 -4.17
CA VAL A 18 8.94 8.66 -3.43
C VAL A 18 8.74 7.34 -2.71
N TYR A 19 7.58 7.17 -2.07
CA TYR A 19 7.31 6.00 -1.22
C TYR A 19 6.23 5.11 -1.81
N HIS A 20 6.40 3.81 -1.60
CA HIS A 20 5.41 2.81 -1.98
C HIS A 20 4.97 2.07 -0.73
N TYR A 21 3.67 1.74 -0.66
CA TYR A 21 3.11 1.05 0.50
C TYR A 21 2.18 -0.06 0.08
N THR A 22 2.14 -1.12 0.89
CA THR A 22 1.05 -2.09 0.84
C THR A 22 0.22 -1.91 2.10
N GLY A 23 -1.03 -2.30 2.06
CA GLY A 23 -1.87 -2.27 3.25
C GLY A 23 -3.32 -2.52 2.91
N ARG A 24 -4.12 -2.57 3.97
CA ARG A 24 -5.56 -2.71 3.86
C ARG A 24 -6.22 -1.37 4.13
N VAL A 25 -7.11 -0.97 3.24
CA VAL A 25 -7.82 0.29 3.39
C VAL A 25 -8.75 0.19 4.60
N ASP A 26 -8.51 1.02 5.60
CA ASP A 26 -9.30 1.03 6.84
C ASP A 26 -10.19 2.26 6.94
N LYS A 27 -9.69 3.42 6.52
CA LYS A 27 -10.44 4.67 6.57
C LYS A 27 -10.20 5.48 5.30
N LEU A 28 -11.24 6.17 4.87
CA LEU A 28 -11.20 7.09 3.74
C LEU A 28 -11.85 8.39 4.22
N GLU A 29 -11.03 9.32 4.70
CA GLU A 29 -11.56 10.57 5.26
C GLU A 29 -10.54 11.69 5.20
N GLY A 30 -11.02 12.93 5.19
CA GLY A 30 -10.15 14.10 5.22
C GLY A 30 -9.20 14.22 4.04
N GLY A 31 -9.56 13.63 2.88
CA GLY A 31 -8.69 13.66 1.72
C GLY A 31 -7.50 12.73 1.82
N ALA A 32 -7.56 11.74 2.71
CA ALA A 32 -6.47 10.78 2.90
C ALA A 32 -7.01 9.36 3.03
N VAL A 33 -6.15 8.39 2.80
CA VAL A 33 -6.44 6.98 3.06
C VAL A 33 -5.60 6.52 4.25
N TYR A 34 -6.23 5.79 5.16
CA TYR A 34 -5.53 5.14 6.27
C TYR A 34 -5.42 3.66 5.99
N LEU A 35 -4.18 3.15 5.98
CA LEU A 35 -3.91 1.74 5.76
C LEU A 35 -3.49 1.07 7.06
N THR A 36 -4.13 -0.05 7.36
CA THR A 36 -3.71 -0.97 8.43
C THR A 36 -3.01 -2.15 7.79
N GLU A 37 -2.38 -3.01 8.58
CA GLU A 37 -1.55 -4.11 8.07
C GLU A 37 -0.61 -3.56 7.00
N ALA A 38 -0.09 -2.36 7.25
CA ALA A 38 0.65 -1.60 6.26
C ALA A 38 2.14 -1.84 6.34
N ALA A 39 2.81 -1.69 5.21
CA ALA A 39 4.26 -1.76 5.15
C ALA A 39 4.79 -0.79 4.11
N TRP A 40 5.92 -0.18 4.41
CA TRP A 40 6.67 0.59 3.44
C TRP A 40 7.47 -0.39 2.59
N VAL A 41 7.32 -0.30 1.29
CA VAL A 41 8.06 -1.14 0.35
C VAL A 41 9.31 -0.38 -0.08
N ALA A 42 10.43 -0.72 0.53
CA ALA A 42 11.70 -0.07 0.21
C ALA A 42 12.27 -0.55 -1.11
N ASP A 43 12.03 -1.80 -1.47
CA ASP A 43 12.46 -2.38 -2.73
C ASP A 43 11.47 -3.48 -3.12
N SER A 44 10.80 -3.29 -4.23
CA SER A 44 9.84 -4.29 -4.72
C SER A 44 10.52 -5.47 -5.42
N GLY A 45 11.79 -5.33 -5.77
CA GLY A 45 12.46 -6.27 -6.64
C GLY A 45 11.96 -6.10 -8.07
N ARG A 46 11.84 -7.19 -8.80
CA ARG A 46 11.28 -7.17 -10.15
C ARG A 46 9.78 -6.91 -10.06
N TRP A 47 9.33 -5.76 -10.53
CA TRP A 47 7.95 -5.31 -10.35
C TRP A 47 6.92 -6.30 -10.91
N TYR A 48 7.15 -6.80 -12.11
CA TYR A 48 6.22 -7.75 -12.71
C TYR A 48 6.09 -9.02 -11.86
N GLY A 49 7.23 -9.55 -11.41
CA GLY A 49 7.24 -10.73 -10.55
C GLY A 49 6.58 -10.47 -9.21
N ALA A 50 6.82 -9.29 -8.62
CA ALA A 50 6.20 -8.91 -7.35
C ALA A 50 4.68 -8.89 -7.47
N GLN A 51 4.16 -8.35 -8.57
CA GLN A 51 2.71 -8.32 -8.81
C GLN A 51 2.13 -9.73 -8.96
N LYS A 52 2.87 -10.62 -9.62
CA LYS A 52 2.38 -11.98 -9.86
C LYS A 52 2.42 -12.85 -8.62
N THR A 53 3.47 -12.75 -7.82
CA THR A 53 3.72 -13.68 -6.72
C THR A 53 3.62 -13.05 -5.33
N GLY A 54 3.65 -11.73 -5.25
CA GLY A 54 3.71 -11.04 -3.98
C GLY A 54 5.09 -11.00 -3.35
N ALA A 55 6.12 -11.46 -4.07
CA ALA A 55 7.48 -11.48 -3.54
C ALA A 55 8.11 -10.10 -3.65
N LEU A 56 8.21 -9.41 -2.52
CA LEU A 56 8.85 -8.09 -2.39
C LEU A 56 10.23 -8.27 -1.79
N SER A 57 11.21 -7.47 -2.25
CA SER A 57 12.60 -7.61 -1.79
C SER A 57 12.83 -7.05 -0.40
N GLU A 58 12.35 -5.82 -0.15
CA GLU A 58 12.56 -5.16 1.16
C GLU A 58 11.28 -4.44 1.57
N VAL A 59 10.78 -4.80 2.75
CA VAL A 59 9.60 -4.17 3.34
C VAL A 59 9.82 -3.87 4.81
N GLU A 60 9.25 -2.77 5.27
CA GLU A 60 9.29 -2.33 6.67
C GLU A 60 7.86 -2.11 7.14
N PRO A 61 7.36 -2.92 8.07
CA PRO A 61 6.00 -2.76 8.56
C PRO A 61 5.79 -1.40 9.23
N GLU A 62 4.60 -0.84 9.01
CA GLU A 62 4.16 0.38 9.68
C GLU A 62 3.35 -0.03 10.90
N VAL A 63 3.97 0.01 12.07
CA VAL A 63 3.41 -0.55 13.31
C VAL A 63 2.02 0.02 13.64
N ASN A 64 1.80 1.29 13.40
CA ASN A 64 0.53 1.95 13.71
C ASN A 64 -0.27 2.31 12.46
N GLY A 65 0.03 1.65 11.34
CA GLY A 65 -0.58 2.00 10.06
C GLY A 65 0.01 3.26 9.48
N VAL A 66 -0.55 3.73 8.38
CA VAL A 66 -0.05 4.93 7.71
C VAL A 66 -1.20 5.69 7.07
N TRP A 67 -1.16 7.02 7.21
CA TRP A 67 -2.07 7.93 6.52
C TRP A 67 -1.38 8.46 5.28
N ILE A 68 -2.01 8.30 4.13
CA ILE A 68 -1.46 8.78 2.86
C ILE A 68 -2.42 9.79 2.26
N PRO A 69 -1.99 11.06 2.08
CA PRO A 69 -2.83 12.04 1.39
C PRO A 69 -3.11 11.58 -0.04
N LEU A 70 -4.33 11.74 -0.51
CA LEU A 70 -4.68 11.35 -1.88
C LEU A 70 -3.79 12.06 -2.91
N ALA A 71 -3.42 13.30 -2.62
CA ALA A 71 -2.56 14.08 -3.51
C ALA A 71 -1.15 13.48 -3.68
N ALA A 72 -0.73 12.60 -2.76
CA ALA A 72 0.57 11.94 -2.81
C ALA A 72 0.55 10.63 -3.58
N ILE A 73 -0.63 10.17 -4.00
CA ILE A 73 -0.79 8.89 -4.69
C ILE A 73 -0.69 9.09 -6.20
N CYS A 74 0.29 8.44 -6.81
CA CYS A 74 0.44 8.43 -8.26
C CYS A 74 -0.47 7.38 -8.90
N ASP A 75 -0.48 6.19 -8.33
CA ASP A 75 -1.37 5.12 -8.75
C ASP A 75 -1.52 4.10 -7.62
N TRP A 76 -2.47 3.21 -7.79
CA TRP A 76 -2.64 2.10 -6.86
C TRP A 76 -3.23 0.91 -7.61
N ARG A 77 -3.11 -0.27 -7.03
CA ARG A 77 -3.72 -1.49 -7.55
C ARG A 77 -4.08 -2.43 -6.43
N PRO A 78 -5.06 -3.30 -6.66
CA PRO A 78 -5.36 -4.34 -5.68
C PRO A 78 -4.13 -5.21 -5.46
N TRP A 79 -3.89 -5.60 -4.20
CA TRP A 79 -2.80 -6.52 -3.89
C TRP A 79 -3.42 -7.87 -3.59
N THR A 80 -3.14 -8.85 -4.44
CA THR A 80 -3.80 -10.16 -4.36
C THR A 80 -3.03 -11.18 -3.56
N ALA A 81 -1.77 -10.90 -3.25
CA ALA A 81 -0.96 -11.75 -2.39
C ALA A 81 -1.18 -11.39 -0.92
N LYS A 82 -0.59 -12.16 -0.02
CA LYS A 82 -0.65 -11.85 1.40
C LYS A 82 0.02 -10.50 1.67
N LEU A 83 -0.61 -9.67 2.50
CA LEU A 83 -0.01 -8.40 2.89
C LEU A 83 1.21 -8.67 3.78
N PRO A 84 2.36 -8.02 3.49
CA PRO A 84 3.54 -8.21 4.33
C PRO A 84 3.35 -7.53 5.68
N THR A 85 3.59 -8.29 6.75
CA THR A 85 3.46 -7.80 8.13
C THR A 85 4.75 -7.94 8.90
N GLU A 86 5.79 -8.44 8.26
CA GLU A 86 7.10 -8.62 8.88
C GLU A 86 8.17 -7.95 8.03
N GLN A 87 9.24 -7.53 8.70
CA GLN A 87 10.39 -6.92 8.03
C GLN A 87 11.04 -7.92 7.07
N LYS A 88 11.43 -7.41 5.94
CA LYS A 88 12.10 -8.23 4.95
C LYS A 88 13.21 -7.45 4.25
#